data_c1895fd8c167b07abf75c336a9b81545
#
_entry.id   c1895fd8c167b07abf75c336a9b81545
#
_cell.length_a   1.000
_cell.length_b   1.000
_cell.length_c   1.000
_cell.angle_alpha   90.00
_cell.angle_beta   90.00
_cell.angle_gamma   90.00
#
_symmetry.space_group_name_H-M   'P 1'
#
loop_
_entity.id
_entity.type
_entity.pdbx_description
1 polymer ?
#
loop_
_entity_poly.entity_id
_entity_poly.type
_entity_poly.pdbx_seq_one_letter_code
_entity_poly.pdbx_strand_id
1 'polypeptide(L)'
;MGAATLTVLRFVDTSARLPAMGTSFASYAVLGFLLAVVLLVVLVRRAGRLRPVVIAGLVLALAGVVAHGYWLAPLFAGASGARTDLVVMTSNLRFGDGDPNTVVRAAADQKVDVLVLEEVTPTELAALNRAGLDELLPHRAGEPASTAIGTMVFTHYPLRGAREIALGNGGLAVDVRAPRPFRLLAVHTLQPVNAVTGWHDDLAEVRRQAADAVGAGPTMVVGDFNATRDHPAFRAILDVGLRDAAEQADAGWQPTWPTGSRAWYLRPVIAIDHVLVTEDFAAVRTGTVDVEDTDHLGLVAELDRR
;
A
#
# COMPACT_ATOMS: atom_id res chain seq x y z
N MET A 1 7.69 -21.02 -6.17
CA MET A 1 8.46 -20.29 -7.21
C MET A 1 9.90 -20.14 -6.73
N GLY A 2 10.88 -20.25 -7.65
CA GLY A 2 12.27 -20.00 -7.30
C GLY A 2 12.58 -18.49 -7.25
N ALA A 3 13.64 -18.11 -6.50
CA ALA A 3 14.05 -16.71 -6.35
C ALA A 3 14.25 -15.99 -7.70
N ALA A 4 14.93 -16.64 -8.65
CA ALA A 4 15.13 -16.07 -9.99
C ALA A 4 13.82 -15.80 -10.73
N THR A 5 12.81 -16.68 -10.62
CA THR A 5 11.48 -16.47 -11.21
C THR A 5 10.82 -15.24 -10.62
N LEU A 6 10.82 -15.09 -9.29
CA LEU A 6 10.27 -13.92 -8.60
C LEU A 6 10.99 -12.64 -9.03
N THR A 7 12.31 -12.68 -9.19
CA THR A 7 13.08 -11.54 -9.72
C THR A 7 12.64 -11.13 -11.11
N VAL A 8 12.43 -12.10 -12.01
CA VAL A 8 11.95 -11.82 -13.38
C VAL A 8 10.56 -11.22 -13.37
N LEU A 9 9.65 -11.75 -12.54
CA LEU A 9 8.28 -11.26 -12.42
C LEU A 9 8.20 -9.77 -12.04
N ARG A 10 9.15 -9.27 -11.25
CA ARG A 10 9.25 -7.85 -10.90
C ARG A 10 9.33 -6.91 -12.13
N PHE A 11 9.81 -7.41 -13.27
CA PHE A 11 9.98 -6.64 -14.50
C PHE A 11 8.94 -6.96 -15.56
N VAL A 12 8.07 -7.93 -15.31
CA VAL A 12 7.07 -8.37 -16.27
C VAL A 12 5.74 -7.76 -15.90
N ASP A 13 5.28 -6.81 -16.74
CA ASP A 13 3.90 -6.35 -16.68
C ASP A 13 3.03 -7.35 -17.43
N THR A 14 2.08 -7.97 -16.73
CA THR A 14 1.35 -9.13 -17.25
C THR A 14 -0.10 -9.15 -16.82
N SER A 15 -0.97 -9.44 -17.76
CA SER A 15 -2.38 -9.75 -17.52
C SER A 15 -2.65 -11.22 -17.14
N ALA A 16 -1.61 -12.03 -16.99
CA ALA A 16 -1.77 -13.41 -16.53
C ALA A 16 -1.83 -13.48 -15.00
N ARG A 17 -2.87 -14.13 -14.48
CA ARG A 17 -3.18 -14.17 -13.03
C ARG A 17 -2.04 -14.66 -12.15
N LEU A 18 -1.47 -15.83 -12.45
CA LEU A 18 -0.42 -16.42 -11.60
C LEU A 18 0.87 -15.59 -11.56
N PRO A 19 1.40 -15.07 -12.68
CA PRO A 19 2.52 -14.15 -12.64
C PRO A 19 2.20 -12.86 -11.89
N ALA A 20 1.05 -12.22 -12.11
CA ALA A 20 0.65 -11.01 -11.40
C ALA A 20 0.63 -11.25 -9.87
N MET A 21 -0.05 -12.27 -9.40
CA MET A 21 -0.03 -12.65 -7.98
C MET A 21 1.37 -13.01 -7.48
N GLY A 22 2.19 -13.67 -8.30
CA GLY A 22 3.58 -14.01 -7.96
C GLY A 22 4.46 -12.79 -7.74
N THR A 23 4.21 -11.70 -8.49
CA THR A 23 4.93 -10.43 -8.35
C THR A 23 4.77 -9.84 -6.95
N SER A 24 3.61 -10.01 -6.28
CA SER A 24 3.41 -9.57 -4.89
C SER A 24 4.46 -10.12 -3.92
N PHE A 25 5.11 -11.22 -4.27
CA PHE A 25 6.12 -11.89 -3.45
C PHE A 25 7.56 -11.69 -3.96
N ALA A 26 7.78 -10.81 -4.95
CA ALA A 26 9.10 -10.66 -5.55
C ALA A 26 10.16 -10.21 -4.55
N SER A 27 9.82 -9.34 -3.61
CA SER A 27 10.73 -8.91 -2.54
C SER A 27 11.25 -10.06 -1.67
N TYR A 28 10.49 -11.14 -1.50
CA TYR A 28 10.91 -12.33 -0.75
C TYR A 28 11.99 -13.16 -1.46
N ALA A 29 12.27 -12.90 -2.74
CA ALA A 29 13.35 -13.59 -3.45
C ALA A 29 14.72 -13.40 -2.77
N VAL A 30 14.93 -12.30 -2.04
CA VAL A 30 16.14 -12.08 -1.24
C VAL A 30 16.43 -13.24 -0.29
N LEU A 31 15.41 -13.79 0.37
CA LEU A 31 15.55 -14.94 1.29
C LEU A 31 15.99 -16.20 0.54
N GLY A 32 15.45 -16.42 -0.67
CA GLY A 32 15.84 -17.52 -1.53
C GLY A 32 17.29 -17.40 -2.02
N PHE A 33 17.73 -16.20 -2.38
CA PHE A 33 19.12 -15.93 -2.74
C PHE A 33 20.08 -16.08 -1.56
N LEU A 34 19.70 -15.59 -0.37
CA LEU A 34 20.50 -15.78 0.84
C LEU A 34 20.68 -17.27 1.18
N LEU A 35 19.60 -18.05 1.10
CA LEU A 35 19.68 -19.49 1.29
C LEU A 35 20.59 -20.14 0.24
N ALA A 36 20.48 -19.74 -1.04
CA ALA A 36 21.35 -20.23 -2.11
C ALA A 36 22.81 -19.89 -1.85
N VAL A 37 23.14 -18.70 -1.39
CA VAL A 37 24.50 -18.30 -1.00
C VAL A 37 25.06 -19.24 0.07
N VAL A 38 24.30 -19.47 1.15
CA VAL A 38 24.74 -20.36 2.25
C VAL A 38 25.01 -21.78 1.73
N LEU A 39 24.10 -22.36 0.95
CA LEU A 39 24.25 -23.70 0.41
C LEU A 39 25.44 -23.81 -0.55
N LEU A 40 25.60 -22.83 -1.44
CA LEU A 40 26.68 -22.83 -2.45
C LEU A 40 28.04 -22.62 -1.81
N VAL A 41 28.17 -21.81 -0.76
CA VAL A 41 29.42 -21.67 0.01
C VAL A 41 29.85 -23.01 0.62
N VAL A 42 28.92 -23.78 1.17
CA VAL A 42 29.21 -25.11 1.70
C VAL A 42 29.62 -26.08 0.58
N LEU A 43 28.92 -26.01 -0.56
CA LEU A 43 29.18 -26.88 -1.71
C LEU A 43 30.52 -26.60 -2.41
N VAL A 44 31.03 -25.36 -2.44
CA VAL A 44 32.32 -25.02 -3.07
C VAL A 44 33.44 -25.89 -2.54
N ARG A 45 33.43 -26.21 -1.23
CA ARG A 45 34.50 -27.05 -0.60
C ARG A 45 34.47 -28.51 -1.04
N ARG A 46 33.29 -28.99 -1.53
CA ARG A 46 33.04 -30.39 -1.91
C ARG A 46 32.91 -30.59 -3.43
N ALA A 47 32.92 -29.52 -4.22
CA ALA A 47 32.47 -29.54 -5.62
C ALA A 47 33.45 -30.23 -6.60
N GLY A 48 34.71 -30.46 -6.23
CA GLY A 48 35.69 -31.11 -7.13
C GLY A 48 35.73 -30.43 -8.51
N ARG A 49 35.49 -31.23 -9.58
CA ARG A 49 35.46 -30.73 -10.97
C ARG A 49 34.31 -29.78 -11.28
N LEU A 50 33.24 -29.81 -10.49
CA LEU A 50 32.08 -28.90 -10.63
C LEU A 50 32.27 -27.53 -9.95
N ARG A 51 33.43 -27.32 -9.30
CA ARG A 51 33.73 -26.09 -8.57
C ARG A 51 33.49 -24.78 -9.36
N PRO A 52 33.87 -24.68 -10.64
CA PRO A 52 33.59 -23.46 -11.42
C PRO A 52 32.11 -23.19 -11.60
N VAL A 53 31.27 -24.21 -11.79
CA VAL A 53 29.82 -24.09 -11.92
C VAL A 53 29.19 -23.64 -10.60
N VAL A 54 29.65 -24.22 -9.47
CA VAL A 54 29.17 -23.83 -8.12
C VAL A 54 29.59 -22.41 -7.82
N ILE A 55 30.80 -21.96 -8.19
CA ILE A 55 31.23 -20.56 -8.02
C ILE A 55 30.40 -19.64 -8.89
N ALA A 56 30.09 -19.97 -10.14
CA ALA A 56 29.20 -19.17 -10.99
C ALA A 56 27.80 -19.03 -10.38
N GLY A 57 27.24 -20.12 -9.84
CA GLY A 57 25.98 -20.09 -9.09
C GLY A 57 26.05 -19.19 -7.87
N LEU A 58 27.16 -19.24 -7.11
CA LEU A 58 27.37 -18.36 -5.94
C LEU A 58 27.42 -16.88 -6.34
N VAL A 59 28.11 -16.54 -7.42
CA VAL A 59 28.17 -15.17 -7.96
C VAL A 59 26.78 -14.67 -8.34
N LEU A 60 25.98 -15.51 -9.04
CA LEU A 60 24.60 -15.16 -9.40
C LEU A 60 23.71 -14.99 -8.17
N ALA A 61 23.86 -15.85 -7.15
CA ALA A 61 23.09 -15.72 -5.91
C ALA A 61 23.45 -14.44 -5.15
N LEU A 62 24.74 -14.09 -5.07
CA LEU A 62 25.21 -12.83 -4.48
C LEU A 62 24.70 -11.62 -5.25
N ALA A 63 24.72 -11.65 -6.59
CA ALA A 63 24.15 -10.60 -7.42
C ALA A 63 22.64 -10.43 -7.15
N GLY A 64 21.90 -11.53 -6.95
CA GLY A 64 20.50 -11.52 -6.55
C GLY A 64 20.30 -10.86 -5.19
N VAL A 65 21.11 -11.21 -4.18
CA VAL A 65 21.06 -10.55 -2.85
C VAL A 65 21.28 -9.05 -2.96
N VAL A 66 22.31 -8.62 -3.72
CA VAL A 66 22.63 -7.20 -3.90
C VAL A 66 21.49 -6.46 -4.60
N ALA A 67 20.94 -7.03 -5.69
CA ALA A 67 19.84 -6.41 -6.44
C ALA A 67 18.59 -6.23 -5.56
N HIS A 68 18.17 -7.28 -4.85
CA HIS A 68 17.01 -7.19 -3.95
C HIS A 68 17.28 -6.29 -2.74
N GLY A 69 18.51 -6.31 -2.19
CA GLY A 69 18.93 -5.38 -1.14
C GLY A 69 18.81 -3.92 -1.58
N TYR A 70 19.25 -3.62 -2.82
CA TYR A 70 19.11 -2.29 -3.41
C TYR A 70 17.63 -1.87 -3.55
N TRP A 71 16.76 -2.76 -4.02
CA TRP A 71 15.33 -2.45 -4.16
C TRP A 71 14.59 -2.31 -2.82
N LEU A 72 15.05 -2.99 -1.78
CA LEU A 72 14.49 -2.89 -0.45
C LEU A 72 15.08 -1.71 0.36
N ALA A 73 16.25 -1.21 -0.03
CA ALA A 73 16.97 -0.17 0.70
C ALA A 73 16.11 1.08 1.03
N PRO A 74 15.24 1.59 0.13
CA PRO A 74 14.39 2.75 0.45
C PRO A 74 13.49 2.56 1.67
N LEU A 75 13.09 1.32 1.98
CA LEU A 75 12.28 1.01 3.17
C LEU A 75 13.07 1.16 4.49
N PHE A 76 14.42 1.19 4.42
CA PHE A 76 15.33 1.18 5.59
C PHE A 76 16.34 2.33 5.58
N ALA A 77 16.24 3.24 4.65
CA ALA A 77 17.17 4.35 4.48
C ALA A 77 16.45 5.62 3.97
N GLY A 78 15.25 5.86 4.46
CA GLY A 78 14.47 7.05 4.16
C GLY A 78 14.99 8.29 4.88
N ALA A 79 14.54 9.46 4.45
CA ALA A 79 14.77 10.73 5.14
C ALA A 79 13.43 11.19 5.74
N SER A 80 13.30 11.06 7.04
CA SER A 80 12.10 11.44 7.78
C SER A 80 11.84 12.94 7.75
N GLY A 81 10.56 13.33 7.77
CA GLY A 81 10.13 14.69 8.09
C GLY A 81 10.52 15.09 9.52
N ALA A 82 10.49 16.39 9.80
CA ALA A 82 10.93 16.92 11.08
C ALA A 82 9.79 17.04 12.10
N ARG A 83 8.54 17.19 11.64
CA ARG A 83 7.38 17.50 12.48
C ARG A 83 6.12 16.89 11.91
N THR A 84 5.22 16.39 12.75
CA THR A 84 3.92 15.90 12.32
C THR A 84 2.93 17.07 12.23
N ASP A 85 2.52 17.41 11.00
CA ASP A 85 1.51 18.42 10.70
C ASP A 85 0.16 17.80 10.27
N LEU A 86 0.18 16.54 9.82
CA LEU A 86 -0.99 15.84 9.32
C LEU A 86 -0.85 14.34 9.55
N VAL A 87 -1.90 13.70 10.01
CA VAL A 87 -1.98 12.24 10.18
C VAL A 87 -3.05 11.68 9.24
N VAL A 88 -2.64 10.75 8.40
CA VAL A 88 -3.51 10.06 7.42
C VAL A 88 -3.59 8.59 7.78
N MET A 89 -4.80 8.03 7.75
CA MET A 89 -5.03 6.60 7.92
C MET A 89 -5.87 6.06 6.77
N THR A 90 -5.59 4.85 6.32
CA THR A 90 -6.44 4.08 5.42
C THR A 90 -6.72 2.69 5.98
N SER A 91 -7.91 2.16 5.74
CA SER A 91 -8.28 0.79 6.14
C SER A 91 -9.40 0.24 5.28
N ASN A 92 -9.18 -0.92 4.67
CA ASN A 92 -10.22 -1.70 4.01
C ASN A 92 -11.03 -2.46 5.07
N LEU A 93 -12.36 -2.27 5.06
CA LEU A 93 -13.28 -2.82 6.06
C LEU A 93 -13.93 -4.16 5.63
N ARG A 94 -13.46 -4.75 4.55
CA ARG A 94 -13.93 -6.06 4.08
C ARG A 94 -15.45 -6.18 4.06
N PHE A 95 -16.08 -5.48 3.09
CA PHE A 95 -17.55 -5.43 2.94
C PHE A 95 -18.31 -4.95 4.20
N GLY A 96 -17.65 -4.11 5.03
CA GLY A 96 -18.21 -3.57 6.27
C GLY A 96 -18.23 -4.60 7.42
N ASP A 97 -17.36 -5.60 7.39
CA ASP A 97 -17.16 -6.54 8.50
C ASP A 97 -16.31 -5.93 9.64
N GLY A 98 -15.43 -4.95 9.31
CA GLY A 98 -14.50 -4.35 10.29
C GLY A 98 -15.23 -3.75 11.50
N ASP A 99 -14.74 -4.00 12.75
CA ASP A 99 -15.37 -3.48 13.96
C ASP A 99 -15.30 -1.94 13.99
N PRO A 100 -16.46 -1.23 13.95
CA PRO A 100 -16.51 0.23 13.94
C PRO A 100 -15.89 0.88 15.19
N ASN A 101 -15.94 0.21 16.35
CA ASN A 101 -15.35 0.76 17.56
C ASN A 101 -13.83 0.71 17.52
N THR A 102 -13.25 -0.33 16.89
CA THR A 102 -11.80 -0.41 16.71
C THR A 102 -11.30 0.60 15.67
N VAL A 103 -12.05 0.83 14.58
CA VAL A 103 -11.75 1.88 13.59
C VAL A 103 -11.73 3.26 14.25
N VAL A 104 -12.80 3.62 14.97
CA VAL A 104 -12.91 4.95 15.60
C VAL A 104 -11.87 5.13 16.70
N ARG A 105 -11.64 4.11 17.53
CA ARG A 105 -10.57 4.13 18.54
C ARG A 105 -9.18 4.29 17.91
N ALA A 106 -8.87 3.55 16.85
CA ALA A 106 -7.60 3.67 16.13
C ALA A 106 -7.42 5.08 15.57
N ALA A 107 -8.47 5.65 14.95
CA ALA A 107 -8.44 7.01 14.43
C ALA A 107 -8.21 8.05 15.54
N ALA A 108 -8.86 7.89 16.72
CA ALA A 108 -8.70 8.77 17.85
C ALA A 108 -7.32 8.67 18.50
N ASP A 109 -6.83 7.43 18.75
CA ASP A 109 -5.55 7.17 19.40
C ASP A 109 -4.37 7.65 18.54
N GLN A 110 -4.46 7.50 17.22
CA GLN A 110 -3.48 8.00 16.26
C GLN A 110 -3.66 9.49 15.92
N LYS A 111 -4.72 10.14 16.41
CA LYS A 111 -5.05 11.55 16.13
C LYS A 111 -5.17 11.81 14.62
N VAL A 112 -5.91 10.95 13.95
CA VAL A 112 -6.06 10.98 12.50
C VAL A 112 -6.80 12.26 12.07
N ASP A 113 -6.22 12.98 11.12
CA ASP A 113 -6.82 14.16 10.49
C ASP A 113 -7.61 13.80 9.24
N VAL A 114 -7.16 12.77 8.51
CA VAL A 114 -7.79 12.27 7.28
C VAL A 114 -7.84 10.75 7.33
N LEU A 115 -9.05 10.20 7.27
CA LEU A 115 -9.32 8.78 7.24
C LEU A 115 -9.91 8.38 5.89
N VAL A 116 -9.31 7.43 5.21
CA VAL A 116 -9.84 6.78 4.01
C VAL A 116 -10.30 5.39 4.41
N LEU A 117 -11.55 5.07 4.11
CA LEU A 117 -12.11 3.75 4.35
C LEU A 117 -12.61 3.16 3.04
N GLU A 118 -12.24 1.93 2.77
CA GLU A 118 -12.68 1.13 1.64
C GLU A 118 -13.70 0.08 2.09
N GLU A 119 -14.57 -0.30 1.18
CA GLU A 119 -15.63 -1.31 1.39
C GLU A 119 -16.64 -0.93 2.50
N VAL A 120 -16.88 0.35 2.67
CA VAL A 120 -17.88 0.86 3.62
C VAL A 120 -19.29 0.54 3.14
N THR A 121 -20.04 -0.22 3.91
CA THR A 121 -21.47 -0.48 3.63
C THR A 121 -22.38 0.55 4.31
N PRO A 122 -23.64 0.70 3.89
CA PRO A 122 -24.62 1.57 4.58
C PRO A 122 -24.79 1.18 6.07
N THR A 123 -24.77 -0.11 6.38
CA THR A 123 -24.86 -0.61 7.76
C THR A 123 -23.62 -0.22 8.56
N GLU A 124 -22.45 -0.39 7.96
CA GLU A 124 -21.18 -0.06 8.60
C GLU A 124 -21.04 1.45 8.83
N LEU A 125 -21.38 2.29 7.84
CA LEU A 125 -21.40 3.74 8.03
C LEU A 125 -22.28 4.17 9.22
N ALA A 126 -23.47 3.57 9.35
CA ALA A 126 -24.34 3.84 10.47
C ALA A 126 -23.74 3.37 11.81
N ALA A 127 -22.96 2.29 11.82
CA ALA A 127 -22.27 1.78 12.99
C ALA A 127 -21.06 2.66 13.37
N LEU A 128 -20.26 3.09 12.40
CA LEU A 128 -19.16 4.05 12.57
C LEU A 128 -19.65 5.38 13.17
N ASN A 129 -20.78 5.91 12.68
CA ASN A 129 -21.36 7.14 13.24
C ASN A 129 -21.85 6.92 14.69
N ARG A 130 -22.45 5.76 15.01
CA ARG A 130 -22.81 5.44 16.41
C ARG A 130 -21.59 5.28 17.32
N ALA A 131 -20.46 4.86 16.78
CA ALA A 131 -19.19 4.77 17.49
C ALA A 131 -18.50 6.15 17.66
N GLY A 132 -19.04 7.23 17.05
CA GLY A 132 -18.56 8.60 17.21
C GLY A 132 -17.65 9.10 16.08
N LEU A 133 -17.64 8.44 14.92
CA LEU A 133 -16.78 8.86 13.79
C LEU A 133 -17.14 10.27 13.29
N ASP A 134 -18.42 10.61 13.22
CA ASP A 134 -18.91 11.91 12.78
C ASP A 134 -18.63 13.05 13.78
N GLU A 135 -18.46 12.73 15.07
CA GLU A 135 -17.96 13.67 16.07
C GLU A 135 -16.45 13.88 15.95
N LEU A 136 -15.71 12.80 15.67
CA LEU A 136 -14.24 12.82 15.53
C LEU A 136 -13.82 13.49 14.22
N LEU A 137 -14.46 13.14 13.08
CA LEU A 137 -14.13 13.59 11.72
C LEU A 137 -15.42 14.06 11.01
N PRO A 138 -15.88 15.31 11.25
CA PRO A 138 -17.23 15.77 10.89
C PRO A 138 -17.44 15.98 9.38
N HIS A 139 -16.39 16.05 8.58
CA HIS A 139 -16.51 16.22 7.13
C HIS A 139 -16.27 14.90 6.41
N ARG A 140 -17.18 14.55 5.51
CA ARG A 140 -17.04 13.32 4.71
C ARG A 140 -17.37 13.54 3.24
N ALA A 141 -16.82 12.67 2.39
CA ALA A 141 -17.13 12.56 0.97
C ALA A 141 -17.10 11.08 0.55
N GLY A 142 -17.79 10.76 -0.53
CA GLY A 142 -18.04 9.39 -0.96
C GLY A 142 -19.36 8.85 -0.44
N GLU A 143 -19.79 7.71 -1.00
CA GLU A 143 -21.05 7.06 -0.66
C GLU A 143 -20.78 5.60 -0.27
N PRO A 144 -21.47 5.09 0.77
CA PRO A 144 -21.38 3.69 1.13
C PRO A 144 -22.07 2.82 0.08
N ALA A 145 -21.61 1.59 -0.11
CA ALA A 145 -22.20 0.66 -1.05
C ALA A 145 -22.31 -0.75 -0.45
N SER A 146 -23.29 -1.53 -0.90
CA SER A 146 -23.45 -2.93 -0.47
C SER A 146 -22.46 -3.90 -1.12
N THR A 147 -21.44 -3.36 -1.81
CA THR A 147 -20.37 -4.08 -2.51
C THR A 147 -19.02 -3.44 -2.18
N ALA A 148 -17.94 -3.89 -2.79
CA ALA A 148 -16.59 -3.34 -2.57
C ALA A 148 -16.41 -1.86 -2.99
N ILE A 149 -17.37 -1.23 -3.69
CA ILE A 149 -17.22 0.13 -4.23
C ILE A 149 -17.41 1.27 -3.22
N GLY A 150 -17.67 0.96 -1.96
CA GLY A 150 -17.91 1.95 -0.90
C GLY A 150 -16.62 2.62 -0.42
N THR A 151 -15.97 3.44 -1.24
CA THR A 151 -14.79 4.22 -0.83
C THR A 151 -15.21 5.58 -0.29
N MET A 152 -14.82 5.89 0.97
CA MET A 152 -15.20 7.11 1.68
C MET A 152 -14.01 7.80 2.32
N VAL A 153 -14.07 9.13 2.39
CA VAL A 153 -13.09 9.99 3.06
C VAL A 153 -13.76 10.70 4.22
N PHE A 154 -13.14 10.68 5.39
CA PHE A 154 -13.55 11.42 6.60
C PHE A 154 -12.39 12.30 7.08
N THR A 155 -12.68 13.51 7.55
CA THR A 155 -11.63 14.45 7.95
C THR A 155 -12.15 15.56 8.87
N HIS A 156 -11.24 16.18 9.64
CA HIS A 156 -11.46 17.41 10.37
C HIS A 156 -11.68 18.63 9.45
N TYR A 157 -11.19 18.56 8.22
CA TYR A 157 -11.15 19.71 7.31
C TYR A 157 -12.32 19.70 6.34
N PRO A 158 -12.86 20.88 5.96
CA PRO A 158 -13.90 20.93 4.93
C PRO A 158 -13.42 20.29 3.61
N LEU A 159 -14.30 19.57 2.96
CA LEU A 159 -14.08 18.92 1.66
C LEU A 159 -14.80 19.69 0.55
N ARG A 160 -14.21 19.72 -0.66
CA ARG A 160 -14.82 20.33 -1.85
C ARG A 160 -14.50 19.56 -3.11
N GLY A 161 -15.37 19.73 -4.11
CA GLY A 161 -15.13 19.17 -5.45
C GLY A 161 -15.02 17.65 -5.48
N ALA A 162 -15.70 16.96 -4.58
CA ALA A 162 -15.74 15.52 -4.54
C ALA A 162 -16.27 14.97 -5.88
N ARG A 163 -15.52 14.05 -6.49
CA ARG A 163 -15.89 13.36 -7.73
C ARG A 163 -15.43 11.92 -7.68
N GLU A 164 -16.23 11.05 -8.24
CA GLU A 164 -15.90 9.65 -8.39
C GLU A 164 -14.71 9.47 -9.36
N ILE A 165 -13.85 8.49 -9.06
CA ILE A 165 -12.86 7.91 -9.96
C ILE A 165 -13.41 6.55 -10.36
N ALA A 166 -13.53 6.30 -11.66
CA ALA A 166 -14.10 5.06 -12.19
C ALA A 166 -13.10 3.90 -12.06
N LEU A 167 -13.02 3.33 -10.86
CA LEU A 167 -12.29 2.12 -10.53
C LEU A 167 -13.27 0.99 -10.25
N GLY A 168 -12.85 -0.25 -10.48
CA GLY A 168 -13.72 -1.42 -10.32
C GLY A 168 -14.25 -1.62 -8.89
N ASN A 169 -13.46 -1.27 -7.86
CA ASN A 169 -13.86 -1.27 -6.45
C ASN A 169 -14.10 0.15 -5.90
N GLY A 170 -14.12 1.17 -6.77
CA GLY A 170 -14.44 2.54 -6.40
C GLY A 170 -13.24 3.41 -6.09
N GLY A 171 -13.42 4.70 -6.28
CA GLY A 171 -12.42 5.70 -5.97
C GLY A 171 -13.04 7.09 -5.92
N LEU A 172 -12.38 7.99 -5.23
CA LEU A 172 -12.87 9.34 -4.97
C LEU A 172 -11.72 10.34 -5.06
N ALA A 173 -11.91 11.41 -5.83
CA ALA A 173 -11.03 12.58 -5.79
C ALA A 173 -11.73 13.71 -5.05
N VAL A 174 -11.02 14.38 -4.12
CA VAL A 174 -11.57 15.46 -3.32
C VAL A 174 -10.49 16.46 -2.94
N ASP A 175 -10.82 17.75 -2.86
CA ASP A 175 -9.95 18.79 -2.33
C ASP A 175 -10.17 18.90 -0.81
N VAL A 176 -9.11 18.67 -0.03
CA VAL A 176 -9.07 18.85 1.42
C VAL A 176 -8.66 20.28 1.74
N ARG A 177 -9.51 21.02 2.43
CA ARG A 177 -9.31 22.44 2.81
C ARG A 177 -8.61 22.59 4.16
N ALA A 178 -7.52 21.83 4.34
CA ALA A 178 -6.60 22.02 5.44
C ALA A 178 -5.95 23.43 5.39
N PRO A 179 -5.24 23.89 6.44
CA PRO A 179 -4.51 25.17 6.42
C PRO A 179 -3.57 25.33 5.21
N ARG A 180 -2.99 24.25 4.73
CA ARG A 180 -2.32 24.14 3.43
C ARG A 180 -3.11 23.13 2.60
N PRO A 181 -3.97 23.57 1.67
CA PRO A 181 -4.86 22.70 0.91
C PRO A 181 -4.10 21.71 0.03
N PHE A 182 -4.73 20.57 -0.23
CA PHE A 182 -4.21 19.53 -1.13
C PHE A 182 -5.33 18.72 -1.76
N ARG A 183 -5.00 18.02 -2.83
CA ARG A 183 -5.88 17.04 -3.46
C ARG A 183 -5.64 15.65 -2.89
N LEU A 184 -6.71 14.98 -2.54
CA LEU A 184 -6.72 13.58 -2.11
C LEU A 184 -7.40 12.73 -3.17
N LEU A 185 -6.74 11.66 -3.60
CA LEU A 185 -7.31 10.57 -4.36
C LEU A 185 -7.41 9.37 -3.42
N ALA A 186 -8.62 9.01 -3.01
CA ALA A 186 -8.90 7.78 -2.29
C ALA A 186 -9.16 6.68 -3.31
N VAL A 187 -8.45 5.56 -3.24
CA VAL A 187 -8.46 4.53 -4.27
C VAL A 187 -8.69 3.14 -3.70
N HIS A 188 -9.53 2.36 -4.39
CA HIS A 188 -9.65 0.93 -4.17
C HIS A 188 -9.71 0.25 -5.53
N THR A 189 -8.61 -0.36 -5.96
CA THR A 189 -8.54 -1.05 -7.25
C THR A 189 -9.06 -2.48 -7.14
N LEU A 190 -9.46 -3.07 -8.26
CA LEU A 190 -9.74 -4.50 -8.32
C LEU A 190 -8.52 -5.31 -7.85
N GLN A 191 -8.76 -6.54 -7.42
CA GLN A 191 -7.69 -7.46 -7.05
C GLN A 191 -7.29 -8.36 -8.23
N PRO A 192 -5.99 -8.62 -8.44
CA PRO A 192 -5.51 -9.42 -9.57
C PRO A 192 -5.98 -10.88 -9.52
N VAL A 193 -6.44 -11.36 -8.37
CA VAL A 193 -6.92 -12.72 -8.19
C VAL A 193 -8.20 -13.01 -8.95
N ASN A 194 -9.07 -12.02 -9.11
CA ASN A 194 -10.40 -12.16 -9.72
C ASN A 194 -10.49 -11.53 -11.11
N ALA A 195 -9.79 -10.42 -11.35
CA ALA A 195 -9.97 -9.59 -12.54
C ALA A 195 -8.66 -8.89 -12.96
N VAL A 196 -7.65 -9.65 -13.41
CA VAL A 196 -6.30 -9.10 -13.69
C VAL A 196 -6.33 -7.96 -14.71
N THR A 197 -7.09 -8.09 -15.80
CA THR A 197 -7.19 -7.02 -16.80
C THR A 197 -7.82 -5.76 -16.21
N GLY A 198 -8.95 -5.88 -15.51
CA GLY A 198 -9.59 -4.74 -14.84
C GLY A 198 -8.70 -4.12 -13.75
N TRP A 199 -7.91 -4.92 -13.03
CA TRP A 199 -6.93 -4.42 -12.08
C TRP A 199 -5.83 -3.58 -12.76
N HIS A 200 -5.32 -4.03 -13.91
CA HIS A 200 -4.39 -3.23 -14.72
C HIS A 200 -5.01 -1.92 -15.21
N ASP A 201 -6.26 -1.98 -15.69
CA ASP A 201 -7.01 -0.80 -16.15
C ASP A 201 -7.20 0.19 -14.98
N ASP A 202 -7.53 -0.30 -13.79
CA ASP A 202 -7.65 0.50 -12.57
C ASP A 202 -6.33 1.19 -12.21
N LEU A 203 -5.19 0.46 -12.17
CA LEU A 203 -3.88 1.05 -11.88
C LEU A 203 -3.48 2.10 -12.94
N ALA A 204 -3.81 1.86 -14.22
CA ALA A 204 -3.59 2.85 -15.29
C ALA A 204 -4.45 4.10 -15.09
N GLU A 205 -5.71 3.95 -14.66
CA GLU A 205 -6.60 5.06 -14.34
C GLU A 205 -6.10 5.84 -13.11
N VAL A 206 -5.68 5.14 -12.03
CA VAL A 206 -5.06 5.78 -10.86
C VAL A 206 -3.83 6.59 -11.28
N ARG A 207 -2.96 6.03 -12.12
CA ARG A 207 -1.80 6.74 -12.65
C ARG A 207 -2.18 8.01 -13.40
N ARG A 208 -3.20 7.94 -14.27
CA ARG A 208 -3.69 9.10 -15.04
C ARG A 208 -4.23 10.19 -14.11
N GLN A 209 -5.11 9.82 -13.17
CA GLN A 209 -5.68 10.75 -12.18
C GLN A 209 -4.61 11.38 -11.29
N ALA A 210 -3.62 10.58 -10.88
CA ALA A 210 -2.49 11.04 -10.09
C ALA A 210 -1.63 12.05 -10.88
N ALA A 211 -1.32 11.77 -12.15
CA ALA A 211 -0.55 12.68 -13.00
C ALA A 211 -1.25 14.04 -13.17
N ASP A 212 -2.57 14.02 -13.43
CA ASP A 212 -3.39 15.23 -13.54
C ASP A 212 -3.40 16.02 -12.22
N ALA A 213 -3.54 15.33 -11.09
CA ALA A 213 -3.58 15.94 -9.77
C ALA A 213 -2.22 16.54 -9.36
N VAL A 214 -1.12 15.79 -9.55
CA VAL A 214 0.26 16.23 -9.27
C VAL A 214 0.61 17.47 -10.11
N GLY A 215 0.21 17.48 -11.40
CA GLY A 215 0.38 18.66 -12.27
C GLY A 215 -0.38 19.90 -11.80
N ALA A 216 -1.42 19.73 -10.98
CA ALA A 216 -2.23 20.83 -10.43
C ALA A 216 -1.77 21.29 -9.03
N GLY A 217 -0.95 20.53 -8.31
CA GLY A 217 -0.41 20.90 -7.01
C GLY A 217 -0.27 19.75 -6.01
N PRO A 218 -0.15 20.10 -4.71
CA PRO A 218 0.06 19.12 -3.65
C PRO A 218 -0.99 18.03 -3.65
N THR A 219 -0.54 16.77 -3.71
CA THR A 219 -1.42 15.62 -3.93
C THR A 219 -1.05 14.46 -3.03
N MET A 220 -2.08 13.72 -2.57
CA MET A 220 -1.97 12.41 -1.94
C MET A 220 -2.81 11.40 -2.71
N VAL A 221 -2.33 10.16 -2.80
CA VAL A 221 -3.10 9.01 -3.27
C VAL A 221 -3.05 7.95 -2.19
N VAL A 222 -4.19 7.60 -1.64
CA VAL A 222 -4.32 6.80 -0.41
C VAL A 222 -5.34 5.69 -0.61
N GLY A 223 -5.07 4.50 -0.11
CA GLY A 223 -6.03 3.39 -0.10
C GLY A 223 -5.42 2.03 -0.44
N ASP A 224 -6.31 1.10 -0.79
CA ASP A 224 -5.99 -0.26 -1.21
C ASP A 224 -5.77 -0.31 -2.74
N PHE A 225 -4.51 -0.46 -3.12
CA PHE A 225 -4.10 -0.59 -4.53
C PHE A 225 -4.16 -2.05 -5.03
N ASN A 226 -4.41 -3.00 -4.13
CA ASN A 226 -4.29 -4.42 -4.44
C ASN A 226 -2.97 -4.76 -5.20
N ALA A 227 -1.95 -3.94 -4.99
CA ALA A 227 -0.66 -3.99 -5.64
C ALA A 227 0.46 -3.69 -4.64
N THR A 228 1.57 -4.40 -4.76
CA THR A 228 2.79 -4.09 -4.01
C THR A 228 3.73 -3.23 -4.86
N ARG A 229 4.74 -2.61 -4.24
CA ARG A 229 5.83 -1.90 -4.94
C ARG A 229 6.58 -2.73 -5.98
N ASP A 230 6.41 -4.05 -5.95
CA ASP A 230 7.07 -4.95 -6.91
C ASP A 230 6.35 -5.00 -8.27
N HIS A 231 5.08 -4.54 -8.35
CA HIS A 231 4.35 -4.48 -9.60
C HIS A 231 4.81 -3.31 -10.49
N PRO A 232 5.13 -3.53 -11.77
CA PRO A 232 5.51 -2.45 -12.69
C PRO A 232 4.44 -1.36 -12.78
N ALA A 233 3.16 -1.72 -12.86
CA ALA A 233 2.05 -0.78 -12.95
C ALA A 233 1.95 0.12 -11.69
N PHE A 234 2.22 -0.41 -10.49
CA PHE A 234 2.26 0.40 -9.27
C PHE A 234 3.45 1.37 -9.29
N ARG A 235 4.64 0.91 -9.69
CA ARG A 235 5.81 1.82 -9.80
C ARG A 235 5.57 2.94 -10.81
N ALA A 236 4.83 2.67 -11.89
CA ALA A 236 4.46 3.70 -12.84
C ALA A 236 3.56 4.80 -12.24
N ILE A 237 2.83 4.51 -11.14
CA ILE A 237 2.11 5.54 -10.36
C ILE A 237 3.10 6.39 -9.58
N LEU A 238 4.15 5.81 -8.99
CA LEU A 238 5.18 6.58 -8.29
C LEU A 238 5.93 7.53 -9.26
N ASP A 239 6.18 7.08 -10.48
CA ASP A 239 6.93 7.81 -11.51
C ASP A 239 6.26 9.14 -11.95
N VAL A 240 5.00 9.40 -11.59
CA VAL A 240 4.34 10.68 -11.88
C VAL A 240 4.73 11.80 -10.89
N GLY A 241 5.63 11.54 -9.96
CA GLY A 241 6.08 12.50 -8.94
C GLY A 241 5.58 12.20 -7.53
N LEU A 242 5.16 10.97 -7.28
CA LEU A 242 4.73 10.50 -5.97
C LEU A 242 5.82 9.66 -5.29
N ARG A 243 5.80 9.65 -3.96
CA ARG A 243 6.65 8.81 -3.12
C ARG A 243 5.78 8.08 -2.11
N ASP A 244 6.10 6.83 -1.84
CA ASP A 244 5.46 6.07 -0.77
C ASP A 244 5.93 6.58 0.60
N ALA A 245 4.97 6.88 1.49
CA ALA A 245 5.27 7.37 2.83
C ALA A 245 6.07 6.36 3.65
N ALA A 246 5.85 5.05 3.47
CA ALA A 246 6.60 4.01 4.15
C ALA A 246 8.09 4.01 3.77
N GLU A 247 8.41 4.30 2.50
CA GLU A 247 9.80 4.45 2.04
C GLU A 247 10.44 5.74 2.57
N GLN A 248 9.68 6.84 2.61
CA GLN A 248 10.19 8.10 3.14
C GLN A 248 10.48 8.04 4.64
N ALA A 249 9.63 7.33 5.40
CA ALA A 249 9.71 7.26 6.86
C ALA A 249 10.72 6.25 7.40
N ASP A 250 11.48 5.55 6.54
CA ASP A 250 12.41 4.49 6.98
C ASP A 250 11.70 3.41 7.82
N ALA A 251 10.46 3.14 7.47
CA ALA A 251 9.54 2.39 8.31
C ALA A 251 9.74 0.86 8.26
N GLY A 252 10.61 0.38 7.36
CA GLY A 252 10.86 -1.03 7.15
C GLY A 252 9.74 -1.73 6.38
N TRP A 253 9.65 -3.02 6.56
CA TRP A 253 8.64 -3.86 5.94
C TRP A 253 7.32 -3.78 6.70
N GLN A 254 6.29 -3.21 6.09
CA GLN A 254 4.96 -3.01 6.69
C GLN A 254 3.87 -3.68 5.86
N PRO A 255 3.75 -5.01 5.91
CA PRO A 255 2.68 -5.71 5.22
C PRO A 255 1.34 -5.39 5.89
N THR A 256 0.29 -5.25 5.07
CA THR A 256 -1.05 -4.93 5.52
C THR A 256 -2.05 -6.08 5.34
N TRP A 257 -1.74 -7.03 4.45
CA TRP A 257 -2.64 -8.13 4.09
C TRP A 257 -1.91 -9.49 4.02
N PRO A 258 -2.56 -10.64 4.30
CA PRO A 258 -3.85 -10.77 4.96
C PRO A 258 -3.74 -10.74 6.50
N THR A 259 -4.84 -10.41 7.16
CA THR A 259 -4.99 -10.54 8.62
C THR A 259 -6.35 -11.16 8.98
N GLY A 260 -6.65 -11.32 10.26
CA GLY A 260 -7.98 -11.62 10.80
C GLY A 260 -8.25 -13.04 11.28
N SER A 261 -9.44 -13.20 11.85
CA SER A 261 -9.88 -14.35 12.62
C SER A 261 -9.96 -15.69 11.85
N ARG A 262 -10.13 -15.61 10.51
CA ARG A 262 -10.19 -16.83 9.67
C ARG A 262 -8.83 -17.45 9.41
N ALA A 263 -7.76 -16.72 9.72
CA ALA A 263 -6.40 -17.14 9.45
C ALA A 263 -5.46 -16.70 10.58
N TRP A 264 -5.85 -17.02 11.83
CA TRP A 264 -5.07 -16.70 13.04
C TRP A 264 -3.58 -17.04 12.96
N TYR A 265 -3.21 -17.94 12.06
CA TYR A 265 -1.83 -18.34 11.75
C TYR A 265 -1.21 -17.55 10.59
N LEU A 266 -1.99 -16.78 9.84
CA LEU A 266 -1.48 -15.91 8.77
C LEU A 266 -1.22 -14.52 9.35
N ARG A 267 0.05 -14.16 9.38
CA ARG A 267 0.45 -12.78 9.58
C ARG A 267 0.42 -12.06 8.24
N PRO A 268 0.20 -10.73 8.21
CA PRO A 268 0.33 -9.95 6.98
C PRO A 268 1.67 -10.23 6.29
N VAL A 269 1.64 -10.44 4.98
CA VAL A 269 2.82 -10.82 4.20
C VAL A 269 3.07 -9.89 3.01
N ILE A 270 2.05 -9.16 2.54
CA ILE A 270 2.20 -8.19 1.45
C ILE A 270 1.63 -6.83 1.87
N ALA A 271 2.30 -5.76 1.42
CA ALA A 271 1.84 -4.38 1.56
C ALA A 271 1.08 -4.00 0.29
N ILE A 272 -0.23 -3.83 0.39
CA ILE A 272 -1.12 -3.46 -0.72
C ILE A 272 -1.90 -2.18 -0.46
N ASP A 273 -1.92 -1.73 0.80
CA ASP A 273 -2.42 -0.42 1.21
C ASP A 273 -1.26 0.56 1.26
N HIS A 274 -1.44 1.75 0.67
CA HIS A 274 -0.37 2.73 0.53
C HIS A 274 -0.85 4.16 0.79
N VAL A 275 0.07 5.00 1.27
CA VAL A 275 -0.06 6.46 1.33
C VAL A 275 1.04 7.05 0.45
N LEU A 276 0.64 7.52 -0.74
CA LEU A 276 1.54 8.11 -1.72
C LEU A 276 1.41 9.63 -1.69
N VAL A 277 2.53 10.35 -1.70
CA VAL A 277 2.53 11.79 -1.53
C VAL A 277 3.49 12.50 -2.50
N THR A 278 3.16 13.73 -2.90
CA THR A 278 4.08 14.64 -3.61
C THR A 278 5.20 15.14 -2.70
N GLU A 279 6.21 15.81 -3.26
CA GLU A 279 7.35 16.37 -2.53
C GLU A 279 6.97 17.45 -1.49
N ASP A 280 5.75 17.98 -1.58
CA ASP A 280 5.18 18.92 -0.60
C ASP A 280 4.97 18.27 0.78
N PHE A 281 5.07 16.96 0.87
CA PHE A 281 4.94 16.20 2.10
C PHE A 281 6.20 15.37 2.34
N ALA A 282 6.57 15.25 3.61
CA ALA A 282 7.62 14.35 4.04
C ALA A 282 7.05 13.43 5.13
N ALA A 283 7.15 12.12 4.95
CA ALA A 283 6.72 11.20 5.98
C ALA A 283 7.68 11.28 7.19
N VAL A 284 7.09 11.44 8.37
CA VAL A 284 7.78 11.43 9.67
C VAL A 284 7.83 10.00 10.20
N ARG A 285 6.69 9.34 10.15
CA ARG A 285 6.51 7.96 10.60
C ARG A 285 5.39 7.29 9.82
N THR A 286 5.50 6.00 9.58
CA THR A 286 4.37 5.14 9.21
C THR A 286 4.30 3.94 10.12
N GLY A 287 3.12 3.35 10.23
CA GLY A 287 2.88 2.16 11.03
C GLY A 287 1.54 1.53 10.70
N THR A 288 1.37 0.28 11.10
CA THR A 288 0.09 -0.41 10.96
C THR A 288 -0.65 -0.46 12.29
N VAL A 289 -1.98 -0.47 12.23
CA VAL A 289 -2.87 -0.62 13.38
C VAL A 289 -3.84 -1.78 13.13
N ASP A 290 -4.17 -2.50 14.20
CA ASP A 290 -5.19 -3.54 14.12
C ASP A 290 -6.58 -2.91 14.03
N VAL A 291 -7.38 -3.39 13.07
CA VAL A 291 -8.82 -3.21 12.98
C VAL A 291 -9.44 -4.59 13.08
N GLU A 292 -10.25 -4.83 14.10
CA GLU A 292 -10.85 -6.15 14.32
C GLU A 292 -11.84 -6.50 13.20
N ASP A 293 -11.98 -7.80 12.90
CA ASP A 293 -12.93 -8.39 11.96
C ASP A 293 -12.71 -8.08 10.46
N THR A 294 -11.69 -7.30 10.09
CA THR A 294 -11.24 -7.16 8.70
C THR A 294 -10.07 -8.09 8.39
N ASP A 295 -9.73 -8.25 7.11
CA ASP A 295 -8.55 -8.98 6.65
C ASP A 295 -7.39 -8.07 6.25
N HIS A 296 -7.48 -6.76 6.54
CA HIS A 296 -6.41 -5.78 6.40
C HIS A 296 -6.00 -5.21 7.76
N LEU A 297 -4.73 -4.82 7.92
CA LEU A 297 -4.32 -3.85 8.91
C LEU A 297 -4.58 -2.44 8.38
N GLY A 298 -5.02 -1.53 9.24
CA GLY A 298 -5.01 -0.11 8.90
C GLY A 298 -3.58 0.40 8.76
N LEU A 299 -3.32 1.25 7.76
CA LEU A 299 -2.04 1.93 7.55
C LEU A 299 -2.16 3.38 7.99
N VAL A 300 -1.23 3.83 8.85
CA VAL A 300 -1.15 5.21 9.34
C VAL A 300 0.13 5.85 8.87
N ALA A 301 0.05 7.10 8.40
CA ALA A 301 1.19 7.92 8.03
C ALA A 301 1.13 9.28 8.72
N GLU A 302 2.18 9.64 9.45
CA GLU A 302 2.43 10.97 9.99
C GLU A 302 3.27 11.76 9.00
N LEU A 303 2.77 12.91 8.61
CA LEU A 303 3.35 13.70 7.53
C LEU A 303 3.70 15.11 8.02
N ASP A 304 4.89 15.58 7.63
CA ASP A 304 5.32 16.96 7.69
C ASP A 304 4.88 17.66 6.39
N ARG A 305 4.25 18.81 6.49
CA ARG A 305 3.79 19.61 5.36
C ARG A 305 4.83 20.68 5.03
N ARG A 306 5.60 20.47 3.99
CA ARG A 306 6.66 21.38 3.51
C ARG A 306 6.13 22.66 2.86
#